data_9074cd4a7117e990006af8f09de82ec6
#
_entry.id   9074cd4a7117e990006af8f09de82ec6
#
_cell.length_a   1.000
_cell.length_b   1.000
_cell.length_c   1.000
_cell.angle_alpha   90.00
_cell.angle_beta   90.00
_cell.angle_gamma   90.00
#
_symmetry.space_group_name_H-M   'P 1'
#
loop_
_entity.id
_entity.type
_entity.pdbx_description
1 polymer ?
#
loop_
_entity_poly.entity_id
_entity_poly.type
_entity_poly.pdbx_seq_one_letter_code
_entity_poly.pdbx_strand_id
1 'polypeptide(L)'
;MSRKLKWLQHSDLAIRRTPTVKREEFLDHMTFRSNVRPLFTELFGPIVGLKEEFEEQGATPSELDFSAFKYRCENRHHIPANCGRNDGYPAVTLEETDEYRLFRDGLGRTMKLPKGIATLAMPLDFPVRTMDDWLKIKPWYQFSENRFEHGWENQARQRLSAGDV
;
A
#
# COMPACT_ATOMS: atom_id res chain seq x y z
N MET A 1 -33.26 -0.69 -4.34
CA MET A 1 -32.45 -0.80 -5.57
C MET A 1 -31.12 -1.50 -5.20
N SER A 2 -30.78 -2.62 -5.82
CA SER A 2 -29.49 -3.28 -5.58
C SER A 2 -28.39 -2.36 -6.13
N ARG A 3 -27.47 -1.91 -5.26
CA ARG A 3 -26.32 -1.11 -5.66
C ARG A 3 -25.38 -2.03 -6.46
N LYS A 4 -25.13 -1.70 -7.72
CA LYS A 4 -24.22 -2.49 -8.56
C LYS A 4 -22.80 -2.35 -8.01
N LEU A 5 -22.27 -3.41 -7.43
CA LEU A 5 -20.91 -3.44 -6.92
C LEU A 5 -19.90 -3.34 -8.07
N LYS A 6 -18.82 -2.61 -7.86
CA LYS A 6 -17.72 -2.46 -8.80
C LYS A 6 -16.37 -2.74 -8.10
N TRP A 7 -15.36 -3.07 -8.88
CA TRP A 7 -14.00 -3.14 -8.36
C TRP A 7 -13.53 -1.75 -7.93
N LEU A 8 -12.91 -1.70 -6.76
CA LEU A 8 -12.29 -0.50 -6.23
C LEU A 8 -10.80 -0.56 -6.47
N GLN A 9 -10.26 0.56 -6.90
CA GLN A 9 -8.83 0.75 -7.02
C GLN A 9 -8.30 1.40 -5.75
N HIS A 10 -7.09 1.06 -5.35
CA HIS A 10 -6.46 1.68 -4.18
C HIS A 10 -6.34 3.20 -4.35
N SER A 11 -6.09 3.67 -5.57
CA SER A 11 -6.05 5.09 -5.91
C SER A 11 -7.36 5.83 -5.63
N ASP A 12 -8.51 5.16 -5.72
CA ASP A 12 -9.83 5.76 -5.47
C ASP A 12 -10.01 6.16 -4.01
N LEU A 13 -9.19 5.59 -3.12
CA LEU A 13 -9.21 5.81 -1.68
C LEU A 13 -8.05 6.70 -1.20
N ALA A 14 -7.16 7.09 -2.10
CA ALA A 14 -5.97 7.85 -1.74
C ALA A 14 -6.32 9.25 -1.21
N ILE A 15 -5.69 9.60 -0.09
CA ILE A 15 -5.73 10.95 0.46
C ILE A 15 -4.62 11.76 -0.21
N ARG A 16 -4.95 12.96 -0.68
CA ARG A 16 -3.94 13.90 -1.12
C ARG A 16 -3.21 14.48 0.09
N ARG A 17 -1.89 14.32 0.11
CA ARG A 17 -1.02 14.85 1.14
C ARG A 17 -0.12 15.91 0.52
N THR A 18 -0.01 17.04 1.21
CA THR A 18 0.98 18.06 0.86
C THR A 18 2.12 17.93 1.85
N PRO A 19 3.35 17.60 1.41
CA PRO A 19 4.50 17.55 2.29
C PRO A 19 4.75 18.91 2.95
N THR A 20 4.88 18.92 4.27
CA THR A 20 5.08 20.12 5.08
C THR A 20 6.30 20.02 5.98
N VAL A 21 6.95 18.85 6.02
CA VAL A 21 8.11 18.54 6.85
C VAL A 21 9.34 18.42 5.96
N LYS A 22 10.38 19.20 6.28
CA LYS A 22 11.67 19.12 5.60
C LYS A 22 12.43 17.86 6.01
N ARG A 23 13.35 17.44 5.16
CA ARG A 23 14.17 16.26 5.39
C ARG A 23 14.95 16.32 6.71
N GLU A 24 15.56 17.46 7.03
CA GLU A 24 16.33 17.66 8.27
C GLU A 24 15.45 17.45 9.50
N GLU A 25 14.27 18.05 9.49
CA GLU A 25 13.30 17.91 10.58
C GLU A 25 12.79 16.46 10.74
N PHE A 26 12.56 15.78 9.62
CA PHE A 26 12.22 14.35 9.63
C PHE A 26 13.35 13.53 10.26
N LEU A 27 14.61 13.74 9.84
CA LEU A 27 15.76 13.02 10.38
C LEU A 27 15.98 13.30 11.87
N ASP A 28 15.82 14.56 12.30
CA ASP A 28 15.92 14.91 13.71
C ASP A 28 14.85 14.22 14.55
N HIS A 29 13.63 14.16 14.03
CA HIS A 29 12.56 13.40 14.68
C HIS A 29 12.88 11.91 14.76
N MET A 30 13.29 11.29 13.65
CA MET A 30 13.58 9.85 13.59
C MET A 30 14.82 9.44 14.40
N THR A 31 15.72 10.38 14.65
CA THR A 31 16.94 10.15 15.48
C THR A 31 16.82 10.68 16.91
N PHE A 32 15.62 11.11 17.32
CA PHE A 32 15.32 11.64 18.66
C PHE A 32 16.18 12.86 19.05
N ARG A 33 16.58 13.69 18.07
CA ARG A 33 17.42 14.87 18.28
C ARG A 33 16.65 16.14 18.59
N SER A 34 15.34 16.13 18.41
CA SER A 34 14.52 17.33 18.61
C SER A 34 13.21 17.03 19.33
N ASN A 35 12.67 18.04 20.02
CA ASN A 35 11.35 18.01 20.64
C ASN A 35 10.27 18.58 19.71
N VAL A 36 10.44 18.45 18.38
CA VAL A 36 9.44 18.92 17.43
C VAL A 36 8.16 18.09 17.51
N ARG A 37 7.08 18.73 17.10
CA ARG A 37 5.78 18.05 16.99
C ARG A 37 5.91 16.79 16.15
N PRO A 38 5.38 15.64 16.61
CA PRO A 38 5.43 14.38 15.85
C PRO A 38 4.86 14.53 14.45
N LEU A 39 5.32 13.67 13.55
CA LEU A 39 4.70 13.50 12.24
C LEU A 39 3.24 13.06 12.44
N PHE A 40 2.37 13.58 11.61
CA PHE A 40 0.96 13.23 11.61
C PHE A 40 0.50 13.00 10.18
N THR A 41 0.39 11.76 9.80
CA THR A 41 0.03 11.37 8.44
C THR A 41 -0.82 10.12 8.45
N GLU A 42 -1.65 9.98 7.44
CA GLU A 42 -2.36 8.75 7.12
C GLU A 42 -1.61 8.03 5.98
N LEU A 43 -1.25 6.77 6.18
CA LEU A 43 -0.54 5.96 5.18
C LEU A 43 -1.49 5.36 4.15
N PHE A 44 -2.67 4.99 4.59
CA PHE A 44 -3.70 4.39 3.74
C PHE A 44 -4.82 5.40 3.52
N GLY A 45 -5.49 5.32 2.39
CA GLY A 45 -6.72 6.06 2.19
C GLY A 45 -7.86 5.51 3.08
N PRO A 46 -9.01 6.19 3.14
CA PRO A 46 -10.17 5.69 3.87
C PRO A 46 -10.61 4.35 3.27
N ILE A 47 -11.07 3.46 4.12
CA ILE A 47 -11.70 2.21 3.68
C ILE A 47 -13.03 2.52 2.97
N VAL A 48 -13.47 1.56 2.15
CA VAL A 48 -14.74 1.66 1.43
C VAL A 48 -15.89 1.85 2.38
N GLY A 49 -16.75 2.83 2.10
CA GLY A 49 -17.93 3.17 2.91
C GLY A 49 -17.65 4.15 4.05
N LEU A 50 -16.39 4.39 4.40
CA LEU A 50 -16.07 5.27 5.53
C LEU A 50 -16.49 6.73 5.29
N LYS A 51 -16.33 7.24 4.06
CA LYS A 51 -16.79 8.59 3.74
C LYS A 51 -18.29 8.74 3.84
N GLU A 52 -19.01 7.76 3.32
CA GLU A 52 -20.47 7.71 3.38
C GLU A 52 -20.96 7.64 4.83
N GLU A 53 -20.29 6.85 5.67
CA GLU A 53 -20.61 6.76 7.09
C GLU A 53 -20.33 8.09 7.82
N PHE A 54 -19.22 8.75 7.52
CA PHE A 54 -18.92 10.07 8.09
C PHE A 54 -19.93 11.13 7.63
N GLU A 55 -20.36 11.09 6.38
CA GLU A 55 -21.39 12.00 5.84
C GLU A 55 -22.72 11.79 6.55
N GLU A 56 -23.14 10.55 6.77
CA GLU A 56 -24.34 10.21 7.54
C GLU A 56 -24.27 10.69 9.00
N GLN A 57 -23.07 10.73 9.58
CA GLN A 57 -22.81 11.26 10.92
C GLN A 57 -22.67 12.79 10.94
N GLY A 58 -22.81 13.46 9.80
CA GLY A 58 -22.81 14.92 9.70
C GLY A 58 -21.41 15.54 9.55
N ALA A 59 -20.43 14.78 9.04
CA ALA A 59 -19.10 15.33 8.77
C ALA A 59 -19.15 16.47 7.75
N THR A 60 -18.31 17.45 7.98
CA THR A 60 -18.15 18.62 7.09
C THR A 60 -17.37 18.22 5.81
N PRO A 61 -17.49 18.98 4.70
CA PRO A 61 -16.68 18.72 3.51
C PRO A 61 -15.18 18.62 3.75
N SER A 62 -14.63 19.43 4.66
CA SER A 62 -13.20 19.40 5.01
C SER A 62 -12.80 18.18 5.85
N GLU A 63 -13.73 17.57 6.54
CA GLU A 63 -13.52 16.29 7.24
C GLU A 63 -13.63 15.13 6.25
N LEU A 64 -14.54 15.20 5.29
CA LEU A 64 -14.72 14.19 4.25
C LEU A 64 -13.55 14.12 3.26
N ASP A 65 -12.91 15.26 2.94
CA ASP A 65 -11.71 15.31 2.11
C ASP A 65 -10.41 15.22 2.90
N PHE A 66 -10.52 15.10 4.22
CA PHE A 66 -9.41 14.98 5.19
C PHE A 66 -8.55 16.24 5.37
N SER A 67 -8.89 17.38 4.76
CA SER A 67 -8.13 18.63 4.89
C SER A 67 -8.21 19.23 6.31
N ALA A 68 -9.29 18.95 7.05
CA ALA A 68 -9.45 19.36 8.44
C ALA A 68 -8.36 18.80 9.37
N PHE A 69 -7.79 17.64 9.05
CA PHE A 69 -6.80 16.97 9.92
C PHE A 69 -5.40 17.61 9.86
N LYS A 70 -5.13 18.48 8.89
CA LYS A 70 -3.86 19.23 8.73
C LYS A 70 -2.65 18.30 8.86
N TYR A 71 -2.62 17.28 8.04
CA TYR A 71 -1.53 16.31 8.03
C TYR A 71 -0.16 16.98 7.91
N ARG A 72 0.79 16.40 8.61
CA ARG A 72 2.16 16.85 8.70
C ARG A 72 3.08 15.70 8.31
N CYS A 73 3.49 15.69 7.06
CA CYS A 73 4.27 14.61 6.47
C CYS A 73 5.46 15.14 5.67
N GLU A 74 6.42 14.27 5.47
CA GLU A 74 7.59 14.45 4.62
C GLU A 74 7.27 14.10 3.16
N ASN A 75 8.16 14.52 2.25
CA ASN A 75 8.16 14.07 0.87
C ASN A 75 8.97 12.76 0.77
N ARG A 76 8.27 11.64 0.85
CA ARG A 76 8.87 10.29 0.86
C ARG A 76 8.88 9.69 -0.53
N HIS A 77 10.05 9.22 -0.94
CA HIS A 77 10.22 8.44 -2.16
C HIS A 77 10.83 7.07 -1.85
N HIS A 78 10.25 6.06 -2.46
CA HIS A 78 10.81 4.71 -2.40
C HIS A 78 11.79 4.50 -3.55
N ILE A 79 12.95 3.93 -3.25
CA ILE A 79 13.83 3.41 -4.28
C ILE A 79 13.16 2.18 -4.88
N PRO A 80 13.00 2.10 -6.20
CA PRO A 80 12.35 0.97 -6.84
C PRO A 80 13.24 -0.28 -6.71
N ALA A 81 12.92 -1.09 -5.71
CA ALA A 81 13.57 -2.36 -5.45
C ALA A 81 12.52 -3.45 -5.21
N ASN A 82 12.67 -4.58 -5.88
CA ASN A 82 11.84 -5.74 -5.59
C ASN A 82 12.31 -6.42 -4.31
N CYS A 83 11.76 -6.03 -3.17
CA CYS A 83 12.01 -6.66 -1.86
C CYS A 83 11.18 -7.94 -1.65
N GLY A 84 10.26 -8.25 -2.56
CA GLY A 84 9.44 -9.45 -2.53
C GLY A 84 10.09 -10.65 -3.20
N ARG A 85 9.27 -11.54 -3.71
CA ARG A 85 9.72 -12.68 -4.51
C ARG A 85 10.06 -12.26 -5.94
N ASN A 86 11.06 -12.91 -6.55
CA ASN A 86 11.43 -12.71 -7.96
C ASN A 86 10.68 -13.62 -8.93
N ASP A 87 10.04 -14.66 -8.41
CA ASP A 87 9.36 -15.69 -9.21
C ASP A 87 8.03 -16.06 -8.55
N GLY A 88 7.28 -16.94 -9.15
CA GLY A 88 6.00 -17.36 -8.62
C GLY A 88 5.14 -18.10 -9.64
N TYR A 89 4.00 -18.53 -9.19
CA TYR A 89 2.99 -19.12 -10.07
C TYR A 89 2.26 -18.01 -10.86
N PRO A 90 1.77 -18.29 -12.07
CA PRO A 90 0.88 -17.37 -12.77
C PRO A 90 -0.40 -17.15 -11.94
N ALA A 91 -0.83 -15.90 -11.85
CA ALA A 91 -2.12 -15.60 -11.24
C ALA A 91 -3.25 -16.09 -12.15
N VAL A 92 -4.23 -16.78 -11.59
CA VAL A 92 -5.36 -17.36 -12.32
C VAL A 92 -6.66 -17.02 -11.62
N THR A 93 -7.60 -16.41 -12.33
CA THR A 93 -8.98 -16.26 -11.85
C THR A 93 -9.68 -17.60 -11.87
N LEU A 94 -10.19 -18.04 -10.72
CA LEU A 94 -10.92 -19.29 -10.54
C LEU A 94 -12.42 -19.10 -10.71
N GLU A 95 -12.93 -17.99 -10.18
CA GLU A 95 -14.35 -17.63 -10.23
C GLU A 95 -14.50 -16.12 -10.15
N GLU A 96 -15.48 -15.59 -10.85
CA GLU A 96 -15.85 -14.18 -10.75
C GLU A 96 -17.36 -14.03 -10.81
N THR A 97 -17.91 -13.41 -9.78
CA THR A 97 -19.32 -13.08 -9.63
C THR A 97 -19.55 -11.58 -9.54
N ASP A 98 -20.78 -11.12 -9.42
CA ASP A 98 -21.05 -9.71 -9.15
C ASP A 98 -20.61 -9.27 -7.75
N GLU A 99 -20.44 -10.21 -6.81
CA GLU A 99 -20.12 -9.93 -5.41
C GLU A 99 -18.64 -10.08 -5.08
N TYR A 100 -17.91 -11.02 -5.73
CA TYR A 100 -16.52 -11.28 -5.42
C TYR A 100 -15.74 -11.83 -6.63
N ARG A 101 -14.42 -11.81 -6.50
CA ARG A 101 -13.49 -12.58 -7.33
C ARG A 101 -12.68 -13.54 -6.47
N LEU A 102 -12.65 -14.79 -6.90
CA LEU A 102 -11.79 -15.85 -6.38
C LEU A 102 -10.66 -16.11 -7.37
N PHE A 103 -9.43 -16.09 -6.90
CA PHE A 103 -8.27 -16.27 -7.77
C PHE A 103 -7.11 -16.94 -7.03
N ARG A 104 -6.21 -17.55 -7.79
CA ARG A 104 -4.93 -18.04 -7.27
C ARG A 104 -3.88 -16.96 -7.48
N ASP A 105 -3.16 -16.60 -6.42
CA ASP A 105 -2.08 -15.61 -6.50
C ASP A 105 -0.73 -16.28 -6.86
N GLY A 106 0.30 -15.43 -7.00
CA GLY A 106 1.64 -15.88 -7.35
C GLY A 106 2.36 -16.73 -6.29
N LEU A 107 1.83 -16.87 -5.08
CA LEU A 107 2.29 -17.84 -4.07
C LEU A 107 1.50 -19.15 -4.11
N GLY A 108 0.53 -19.27 -5.01
CA GLY A 108 -0.36 -20.41 -5.10
C GLY A 108 -1.53 -20.39 -4.11
N ARG A 109 -1.72 -19.28 -3.36
CA ARG A 109 -2.82 -19.15 -2.40
C ARG A 109 -4.12 -18.89 -3.14
N THR A 110 -5.20 -19.47 -2.65
CA THR A 110 -6.56 -19.11 -3.06
C THR A 110 -6.96 -17.82 -2.34
N MET A 111 -7.23 -16.78 -3.10
CA MET A 111 -7.53 -15.44 -2.60
C MET A 111 -8.98 -15.08 -2.94
N LYS A 112 -9.67 -14.44 -1.99
CA LYS A 112 -11.02 -13.90 -2.21
C LYS A 112 -11.01 -12.38 -2.06
N LEU A 113 -11.49 -11.68 -3.07
CA LEU A 113 -11.66 -10.22 -3.07
C LEU A 113 -13.15 -9.86 -3.22
N PRO A 114 -13.82 -9.41 -2.16
CA PRO A 114 -15.19 -8.89 -2.24
C PRO A 114 -15.24 -7.58 -3.04
N LYS A 115 -16.16 -7.48 -3.98
CA LYS A 115 -16.36 -6.28 -4.82
C LYS A 115 -17.06 -5.18 -4.05
N GLY A 116 -16.56 -3.95 -4.16
CA GLY A 116 -17.18 -2.76 -3.55
C GLY A 116 -17.11 -2.69 -2.01
N ILE A 117 -16.42 -3.66 -1.36
CA ILE A 117 -16.31 -3.74 0.10
C ILE A 117 -14.83 -3.71 0.52
N ALA A 118 -13.95 -4.29 -0.28
CA ALA A 118 -12.54 -4.42 0.07
C ALA A 118 -11.63 -4.06 -1.11
N THR A 119 -10.45 -3.54 -0.79
CA THR A 119 -9.36 -3.27 -1.75
C THR A 119 -8.26 -4.33 -1.68
N LEU A 120 -8.28 -5.17 -0.64
CA LEU A 120 -7.32 -6.24 -0.41
C LEU A 120 -8.02 -7.59 -0.39
N ALA A 121 -7.48 -8.52 -1.18
CA ALA A 121 -7.95 -9.89 -1.14
C ALA A 121 -7.45 -10.62 0.10
N MET A 122 -8.30 -11.46 0.67
CA MET A 122 -7.97 -12.30 1.81
C MET A 122 -7.62 -13.72 1.36
N PRO A 123 -6.55 -14.33 1.90
CA PRO A 123 -6.22 -15.72 1.62
C PRO A 123 -7.22 -16.67 2.30
N LEU A 124 -7.67 -17.66 1.54
CA LEU A 124 -8.50 -18.76 2.05
C LEU A 124 -7.68 -20.00 2.41
N ASP A 125 -6.48 -20.09 1.86
CA ASP A 125 -5.54 -21.17 2.14
C ASP A 125 -4.09 -20.67 2.15
N PHE A 126 -3.20 -21.53 2.65
CA PHE A 126 -1.76 -21.28 2.73
C PHE A 126 -1.02 -22.52 2.25
N PRO A 127 -0.50 -22.54 1.01
CA PRO A 127 0.17 -23.70 0.43
C PRO A 127 1.52 -24.02 1.11
N VAL A 128 2.14 -23.06 1.79
CA VAL A 128 3.37 -23.27 2.55
C VAL A 128 3.00 -23.66 3.98
N ARG A 129 3.09 -24.94 4.30
CA ARG A 129 2.73 -25.51 5.63
C ARG A 129 3.88 -26.21 6.31
N THR A 130 4.87 -26.62 5.53
CA THR A 130 6.03 -27.38 6.01
C THR A 130 7.33 -26.72 5.56
N MET A 131 8.45 -27.17 6.15
CA MET A 131 9.78 -26.73 5.70
C MET A 131 10.02 -27.12 4.23
N ASP A 132 9.55 -28.27 3.81
CA ASP A 132 9.70 -28.73 2.41
C ASP A 132 8.94 -27.83 1.44
N ASP A 133 7.78 -27.33 1.82
CA ASP A 133 7.04 -26.35 1.02
C ASP A 133 7.79 -25.02 0.94
N TRP A 134 8.36 -24.57 2.06
CA TRP A 134 9.19 -23.38 2.09
C TRP A 134 10.43 -23.54 1.19
N LEU A 135 11.13 -24.66 1.26
CA LEU A 135 12.32 -24.91 0.46
C LEU A 135 12.06 -24.85 -1.04
N LYS A 136 10.84 -25.18 -1.50
CA LYS A 136 10.44 -25.05 -2.92
C LYS A 136 10.41 -23.60 -3.39
N ILE A 137 9.96 -22.68 -2.55
CA ILE A 137 9.79 -21.26 -2.91
C ILE A 137 10.94 -20.36 -2.40
N LYS A 138 11.79 -20.87 -1.50
CA LYS A 138 12.95 -20.13 -0.98
C LYS A 138 13.83 -19.50 -2.08
N PRO A 139 14.12 -20.17 -3.22
CA PRO A 139 14.90 -19.57 -4.29
C PRO A 139 14.31 -18.27 -4.85
N TRP A 140 12.99 -18.08 -4.78
CA TRP A 140 12.33 -16.86 -5.25
C TRP A 140 12.71 -15.61 -4.43
N TYR A 141 13.21 -15.81 -3.21
CA TYR A 141 13.59 -14.74 -2.28
C TYR A 141 15.09 -14.49 -2.21
N GLN A 142 15.89 -15.24 -2.98
CA GLN A 142 17.32 -15.00 -3.03
C GLN A 142 17.64 -13.63 -3.63
N PHE A 143 18.68 -13.00 -3.11
CA PHE A 143 19.18 -11.75 -3.65
C PHE A 143 19.67 -11.93 -5.09
N SER A 144 19.41 -10.92 -5.91
CA SER A 144 19.96 -10.78 -7.26
C SER A 144 19.93 -9.31 -7.66
N GLU A 145 20.89 -8.89 -8.48
CA GLU A 145 21.02 -7.50 -8.93
C GLU A 145 19.79 -7.00 -9.72
N ASN A 146 19.08 -7.89 -10.42
CA ASN A 146 17.87 -7.53 -11.15
C ASN A 146 16.68 -7.15 -10.27
N ARG A 147 16.84 -7.16 -8.94
CA ARG A 147 15.84 -6.64 -8.00
C ARG A 147 15.75 -5.13 -8.02
N PHE A 148 16.76 -4.46 -8.54
CA PHE A 148 16.80 -3.02 -8.69
C PHE A 148 16.56 -2.63 -10.14
N GLU A 149 15.82 -1.56 -10.35
CA GLU A 149 15.67 -0.98 -11.67
C GLU A 149 16.99 -0.37 -12.13
N HIS A 150 17.23 -0.43 -13.44
CA HIS A 150 18.43 0.20 -14.00
C HIS A 150 18.47 1.71 -13.70
N GLY A 151 19.60 2.18 -13.17
CA GLY A 151 19.78 3.61 -12.84
C GLY A 151 19.18 4.05 -11.50
N TRP A 152 18.74 3.12 -10.66
CA TRP A 152 18.19 3.41 -9.33
C TRP A 152 19.10 4.28 -8.45
N GLU A 153 20.43 4.09 -8.53
CA GLU A 153 21.39 4.88 -7.77
C GLU A 153 21.36 6.37 -8.14
N ASN A 154 21.23 6.68 -9.42
CA ASN A 154 21.12 8.06 -9.90
C ASN A 154 19.80 8.68 -9.46
N GLN A 155 18.70 7.93 -9.52
CA GLN A 155 17.41 8.37 -9.00
C GLN A 155 17.50 8.66 -7.49
N ALA A 156 18.12 7.77 -6.72
CA ALA A 156 18.33 7.96 -5.29
C ALA A 156 19.11 9.25 -4.99
N ARG A 157 20.24 9.48 -5.69
CA ARG A 157 21.04 10.70 -5.52
C ARG A 157 20.25 11.96 -5.86
N GLN A 158 19.49 11.96 -6.95
CA GLN A 158 18.64 13.09 -7.34
C GLN A 158 17.60 13.41 -6.28
N ARG A 159 16.90 12.39 -5.75
CA ARG A 159 15.91 12.57 -4.70
C ARG A 159 16.50 13.11 -3.41
N LEU A 160 17.63 12.56 -2.98
CA LEU A 160 18.37 13.06 -1.82
C LEU A 160 18.79 14.53 -2.00
N SER A 161 19.25 14.90 -3.18
CA SER A 161 19.62 16.29 -3.50
C SER A 161 18.42 17.23 -3.53
N ALA A 162 17.23 16.72 -3.85
CA ALA A 162 15.99 17.48 -3.82
C ALA A 162 15.40 17.64 -2.40
N GLY A 163 16.00 17.03 -1.38
CA GLY A 163 15.53 17.09 0.00
C GLY A 163 14.46 16.05 0.35
N ASP A 164 14.27 15.04 -0.47
CA ASP A 164 13.36 13.92 -0.20
C ASP A 164 13.91 12.96 0.87
N VAL A 165 13.03 12.19 1.49
CA VAL A 165 13.37 11.16 2.49
C VAL A 165 12.95 9.77 2.00
#